data_274a06daefd1c72133d8d34d3418805f
#
_entry.id   274a06daefd1c72133d8d34d3418805f
#
_cell.length_a   1.000
_cell.length_b   1.000
_cell.length_c   1.000
_cell.angle_alpha   90.00
_cell.angle_beta   90.00
_cell.angle_gamma   90.00
#
_symmetry.space_group_name_H-M   'P 1'
#
loop_
_entity.id
_entity.type
_entity.pdbx_description
1 polymer ?
#
loop_
_entity_poly.entity_id
_entity_poly.type
_entity_poly.pdbx_seq_one_letter_code
_entity_poly.pdbx_strand_id
1 'polypeptide(L)'
;MSNTAKGRMGELIAATAIEQCGWVTILTPMDHIDILAIKDGVFIRVQVKAATYRIEKDIPTYRFMTSTSNHQYLDPTNIDVLAAVALEPRQVIFYNVDDLTKTLRIHPDKFNIVDIEKSSWETAVNKVLGL
;
A
#
# COMPACT_ATOMS: atom_id res chain seq x y z
N MET A 1 -2.56 -5.94 19.69
CA MET A 1 -3.46 -6.03 18.51
C MET A 1 -3.09 -7.26 17.71
N SER A 2 -4.06 -8.08 17.32
CA SER A 2 -3.83 -9.26 16.50
C SER A 2 -3.39 -8.90 15.08
N ASN A 3 -2.78 -9.85 14.37
CA ASN A 3 -2.41 -9.64 12.97
C ASN A 3 -3.64 -9.39 12.09
N THR A 4 -4.75 -10.07 12.38
CA THR A 4 -6.00 -9.85 11.66
C THR A 4 -6.51 -8.41 11.86
N ALA A 5 -6.47 -7.90 13.09
CA ALA A 5 -6.88 -6.53 13.38
C ALA A 5 -5.97 -5.50 12.73
N LYS A 6 -4.65 -5.75 12.73
CA LYS A 6 -3.68 -4.87 12.05
C LYS A 6 -3.95 -4.82 10.54
N GLY A 7 -4.20 -5.96 9.92
CA GLY A 7 -4.54 -6.04 8.50
C GLY A 7 -5.79 -5.26 8.17
N ARG A 8 -6.85 -5.44 8.96
CA ARG A 8 -8.11 -4.72 8.78
C ARG A 8 -7.94 -3.21 8.94
N MET A 9 -7.21 -2.79 9.98
CA MET A 9 -6.92 -1.38 10.19
C MET A 9 -6.15 -0.80 9.00
N GLY A 10 -5.15 -1.54 8.49
CA GLY A 10 -4.39 -1.11 7.31
C GLY A 10 -5.28 -0.89 6.10
N GLU A 11 -6.22 -1.80 5.85
CA GLU A 11 -7.16 -1.67 4.73
C GLU A 11 -8.04 -0.43 4.87
N LEU A 12 -8.55 -0.15 6.07
CA LEU A 12 -9.39 1.02 6.32
C LEU A 12 -8.58 2.32 6.17
N ILE A 13 -7.36 2.35 6.66
CA ILE A 13 -6.48 3.52 6.51
C ILE A 13 -6.18 3.77 5.03
N ALA A 14 -5.81 2.72 4.29
CA ALA A 14 -5.51 2.85 2.86
C ALA A 14 -6.73 3.31 2.08
N ALA A 15 -7.91 2.75 2.36
CA ALA A 15 -9.15 3.15 1.70
C ALA A 15 -9.45 4.64 1.95
N THR A 16 -9.28 5.11 3.18
CA THR A 16 -9.47 6.52 3.51
C THR A 16 -8.53 7.41 2.70
N ALA A 17 -7.25 7.05 2.61
CA ALA A 17 -6.28 7.82 1.85
C ALA A 17 -6.64 7.89 0.36
N ILE A 18 -7.09 6.78 -0.22
CA ILE A 18 -7.49 6.73 -1.63
C ILE A 18 -8.73 7.60 -1.87
N GLU A 19 -9.71 7.55 -0.97
CA GLU A 19 -10.92 8.37 -1.05
C GLU A 19 -10.56 9.86 -0.98
N GLN A 20 -9.58 10.23 -0.15
CA GLN A 20 -9.10 11.62 -0.09
C GLN A 20 -8.46 12.07 -1.40
N CYS A 21 -7.99 11.14 -2.23
CA CYS A 21 -7.47 11.44 -3.56
C CYS A 21 -8.57 11.54 -4.64
N GLY A 22 -9.83 11.40 -4.24
CA GLY A 22 -10.97 11.55 -5.16
C GLY A 22 -11.44 10.27 -5.82
N TRP A 23 -11.00 9.11 -5.35
CA TRP A 23 -11.42 7.81 -5.86
C TRP A 23 -12.43 7.17 -4.92
N VAL A 24 -13.35 6.37 -5.47
CA VAL A 24 -14.26 5.54 -4.67
C VAL A 24 -13.57 4.21 -4.39
N THR A 25 -13.70 3.68 -3.18
CA THR A 25 -13.09 2.41 -2.82
C THR A 25 -14.13 1.37 -2.44
N ILE A 26 -13.82 0.12 -2.80
CA ILE A 26 -14.58 -1.06 -2.39
C ILE A 26 -13.59 -2.01 -1.73
N LEU A 27 -13.86 -2.39 -0.48
CA LEU A 27 -13.10 -3.46 0.17
C LEU A 27 -13.59 -4.79 -0.40
N THR A 28 -12.65 -5.62 -0.88
CA THR A 28 -13.02 -6.85 -1.57
C THR A 28 -12.62 -8.09 -0.77
N PRO A 29 -13.39 -9.19 -0.88
CA PRO A 29 -12.97 -10.49 -0.33
C PRO A 29 -12.09 -11.28 -1.29
N MET A 30 -11.70 -10.71 -2.42
CA MET A 30 -10.91 -11.41 -3.45
C MET A 30 -9.49 -11.66 -2.98
N ASP A 31 -8.94 -12.81 -3.37
CA ASP A 31 -7.54 -13.13 -3.06
C ASP A 31 -6.62 -12.08 -3.72
N HIS A 32 -5.65 -11.61 -2.93
CA HIS A 32 -4.60 -10.66 -3.35
C HIS A 32 -5.09 -9.24 -3.66
N ILE A 33 -6.40 -9.00 -3.76
CA ILE A 33 -6.94 -7.67 -3.96
C ILE A 33 -7.71 -7.29 -2.70
N ASP A 34 -7.20 -6.32 -1.94
CA ASP A 34 -7.85 -5.87 -0.72
C ASP A 34 -8.82 -4.71 -0.98
N ILE A 35 -8.48 -3.86 -1.94
CA ILE A 35 -9.26 -2.69 -2.29
C ILE A 35 -9.35 -2.59 -3.82
N LEU A 36 -10.54 -2.30 -4.31
CA LEU A 36 -10.74 -1.87 -5.69
C LEU A 36 -11.04 -0.38 -5.68
N ALA A 37 -10.17 0.41 -6.31
CA ALA A 37 -10.35 1.85 -6.43
C ALA A 37 -10.92 2.17 -7.80
N ILE A 38 -11.93 3.04 -7.84
CA ILE A 38 -12.71 3.29 -9.05
C ILE A 38 -12.85 4.80 -9.27
N LYS A 39 -12.52 5.26 -10.48
CA LYS A 39 -12.72 6.64 -10.88
C LYS A 39 -12.87 6.72 -12.40
N ASP A 40 -13.94 7.35 -12.87
CA ASP A 40 -14.18 7.62 -14.30
C ASP A 40 -14.04 6.37 -15.19
N GLY A 41 -14.54 5.23 -14.71
CA GLY A 41 -14.47 3.96 -15.44
C GLY A 41 -13.11 3.26 -15.33
N VAL A 42 -12.16 3.81 -14.59
CA VAL A 42 -10.86 3.20 -14.34
C VAL A 42 -10.91 2.42 -13.02
N PHE A 43 -10.35 1.19 -13.04
CA PHE A 43 -10.29 0.31 -11.89
C PHE A 43 -8.83 0.05 -11.54
N ILE A 44 -8.44 0.34 -10.30
CA ILE A 44 -7.09 0.07 -9.79
C ILE A 44 -7.20 -0.99 -8.69
N ARG A 45 -6.45 -2.08 -8.86
CA ARG A 45 -6.43 -3.19 -7.90
C ARG A 45 -5.32 -2.95 -6.88
N VAL A 46 -5.69 -2.84 -5.62
CA VAL A 46 -4.76 -2.47 -4.55
C VAL A 46 -4.62 -3.62 -3.55
N GLN A 47 -3.38 -3.97 -3.24
CA GLN A 47 -3.09 -4.82 -2.09
C GLN A 47 -2.53 -3.96 -0.96
N VAL A 48 -2.96 -4.24 0.26
CA VAL A 48 -2.55 -3.49 1.44
C VAL A 48 -1.61 -4.33 2.28
N LYS A 49 -0.49 -3.75 2.68
CA LYS A 49 0.41 -4.31 3.68
C LYS A 49 0.53 -3.30 4.82
N ALA A 50 0.39 -3.76 6.05
CA ALA A 50 0.50 -2.92 7.22
C ALA A 50 1.70 -3.32 8.05
N ALA A 51 2.38 -2.35 8.64
CA ALA A 51 3.54 -2.60 9.49
C ALA A 51 3.52 -1.68 10.71
N THR A 52 4.15 -2.15 11.79
CA THR A 52 4.43 -1.35 12.97
C THR A 52 5.88 -0.90 12.95
N TYR A 53 6.14 0.20 13.65
CA TYR A 53 7.49 0.74 13.81
C TYR A 53 8.42 -0.30 14.43
N ARG A 54 9.64 -0.37 13.90
CA ARG A 54 10.68 -1.24 14.44
C ARG A 54 12.05 -0.63 14.22
N ILE A 55 13.04 -1.17 14.94
CA ILE A 55 14.43 -0.81 14.75
C ILE A 55 15.15 -2.07 14.27
N GLU A 56 15.80 -1.99 13.10
CA GLU A 56 16.60 -3.07 12.53
C GLU A 56 18.03 -2.57 12.35
N LYS A 57 19.01 -3.26 12.98
CA LYS A 57 20.42 -2.88 12.91
C LYS A 57 20.62 -1.39 13.23
N ASP A 58 19.96 -0.92 14.29
CA ASP A 58 20.00 0.46 14.78
C ASP A 58 19.34 1.48 13.83
N ILE A 59 18.60 1.02 12.82
CA ILE A 59 17.91 1.89 11.87
C ILE A 59 16.40 1.81 12.10
N PRO A 60 15.73 2.95 12.38
CA PRO A 60 14.26 2.97 12.42
C PRO A 60 13.68 2.62 11.06
N THR A 61 12.67 1.75 11.04
CA THR A 61 12.10 1.29 9.78
C THR A 61 10.67 0.79 9.93
N TYR A 62 9.95 0.84 8.83
CA TYR A 62 8.74 0.05 8.59
C TYR A 62 9.08 -0.96 7.51
N ARG A 63 8.93 -2.25 7.83
CA ARG A 63 9.26 -3.33 6.91
C ARG A 63 7.99 -3.98 6.38
N PHE A 64 7.90 -4.10 5.06
CA PHE A 64 6.77 -4.70 4.34
C PHE A 64 7.28 -5.86 3.51
N MET A 65 6.70 -7.04 3.72
CA MET A 65 7.04 -8.22 2.92
C MET A 65 6.18 -8.22 1.67
N THR A 66 6.82 -8.18 0.50
CA THR A 66 6.15 -8.13 -0.79
C THR A 66 6.16 -9.47 -1.50
N SER A 67 6.72 -10.52 -0.87
CA SER A 67 6.69 -11.88 -1.37
C SER A 67 5.72 -12.73 -0.55
N THR A 68 5.17 -13.78 -1.17
CA THR A 68 4.34 -14.76 -0.49
C THR A 68 5.22 -15.70 0.34
N SER A 69 4.57 -16.56 1.15
CA SER A 69 5.28 -17.61 1.90
C SER A 69 6.05 -18.58 0.99
N ASN A 70 5.70 -18.65 -0.30
CA ASN A 70 6.41 -19.46 -1.30
C ASN A 70 7.51 -18.66 -2.01
N HIS A 71 7.89 -17.51 -1.48
CA HIS A 71 8.91 -16.63 -2.03
C HIS A 71 8.57 -16.07 -3.42
N GLN A 72 7.28 -16.00 -3.73
CA GLN A 72 6.81 -15.37 -4.97
C GLN A 72 6.54 -13.90 -4.70
N TYR A 73 6.96 -13.04 -5.63
CA TYR A 73 6.63 -11.62 -5.58
C TYR A 73 5.15 -11.41 -5.90
N LEU A 74 4.64 -10.22 -5.53
CA LEU A 74 3.30 -9.83 -5.94
C LEU A 74 3.22 -9.86 -7.46
N ASP A 75 2.15 -10.50 -7.95
CA ASP A 75 1.99 -10.72 -9.38
C ASP A 75 1.33 -9.51 -10.03
N PRO A 76 2.03 -8.81 -10.95
CA PRO A 76 1.45 -7.63 -11.60
C PRO A 76 0.25 -7.96 -12.48
N THR A 77 0.00 -9.24 -12.80
CA THR A 77 -1.23 -9.63 -13.51
C THR A 77 -2.46 -9.54 -12.61
N ASN A 78 -2.28 -9.54 -11.29
CA ASN A 78 -3.38 -9.54 -10.32
C ASN A 78 -3.50 -8.23 -9.53
N ILE A 79 -2.43 -7.47 -9.42
CA ILE A 79 -2.35 -6.28 -8.57
C ILE A 79 -1.70 -5.14 -9.35
N ASP A 80 -2.20 -3.93 -9.17
CA ASP A 80 -1.64 -2.73 -9.82
C ASP A 80 -0.79 -1.91 -8.85
N VAL A 81 -1.24 -1.78 -7.59
CA VAL A 81 -0.65 -0.88 -6.61
C VAL A 81 -0.55 -1.58 -5.26
N LEU A 82 0.55 -1.36 -4.56
CA LEU A 82 0.72 -1.74 -3.17
C LEU A 82 0.52 -0.51 -2.30
N ALA A 83 -0.31 -0.63 -1.26
CA ALA A 83 -0.46 0.39 -0.23
C ALA A 83 0.35 -0.06 0.99
N ALA A 84 1.43 0.65 1.29
CA ALA A 84 2.28 0.39 2.46
C ALA A 84 1.82 1.30 3.61
N VAL A 85 1.19 0.71 4.62
CA VAL A 85 0.57 1.44 5.73
C VAL A 85 1.44 1.35 6.97
N ALA A 86 1.89 2.52 7.45
CA ALA A 86 2.51 2.64 8.77
C ALA A 86 1.41 2.87 9.80
N LEU A 87 1.22 1.91 10.71
CA LEU A 87 0.05 1.88 11.59
C LEU A 87 0.05 2.99 12.64
N GLU A 88 1.20 3.30 13.25
CA GLU A 88 1.25 4.30 14.32
C GLU A 88 0.87 5.70 13.83
N PRO A 89 1.49 6.23 12.75
CA PRO A 89 1.09 7.53 12.23
C PRO A 89 -0.16 7.48 11.36
N ARG A 90 -0.66 6.28 11.02
CA ARG A 90 -1.81 6.08 10.13
C ARG A 90 -1.60 6.76 8.78
N GLN A 91 -0.41 6.53 8.21
CA GLN A 91 -0.01 7.10 6.92
C GLN A 91 0.26 5.99 5.91
N VAL A 92 0.06 6.31 4.65
CA VAL A 92 0.23 5.35 3.55
C VAL A 92 1.19 5.92 2.51
N ILE A 93 2.04 5.06 1.95
CA ILE A 93 2.78 5.36 0.74
C ILE A 93 2.40 4.30 -0.29
N PHE A 94 2.05 4.75 -1.49
CA PHE A 94 1.62 3.86 -2.57
C PHE A 94 2.77 3.60 -3.54
N TYR A 95 2.86 2.36 -4.00
CA TYR A 95 3.89 1.92 -4.95
C TYR A 95 3.25 1.20 -6.11
N ASN A 96 3.71 1.49 -7.32
CA ASN A 96 3.36 0.63 -8.45
C ASN A 96 3.99 -0.74 -8.23
N VAL A 97 3.25 -1.81 -8.53
CA VAL A 97 3.72 -3.18 -8.26
C VAL A 97 5.02 -3.50 -9.00
N ASP A 98 5.26 -2.90 -10.16
CA ASP A 98 6.47 -3.15 -10.95
C ASP A 98 7.73 -2.57 -10.30
N ASP A 99 7.58 -1.65 -9.34
CA ASP A 99 8.70 -1.00 -8.65
C ASP A 99 9.09 -1.71 -7.36
N LEU A 100 8.42 -2.82 -7.01
CA LEU A 100 8.62 -3.49 -5.75
C LEU A 100 9.79 -4.47 -5.77
N THR A 101 10.48 -4.54 -4.63
CA THR A 101 11.49 -5.56 -4.34
C THR A 101 10.90 -6.56 -3.35
N LYS A 102 11.63 -7.64 -3.05
CA LYS A 102 11.17 -8.71 -2.16
C LYS A 102 10.79 -8.22 -0.78
N THR A 103 11.56 -7.29 -0.24
CA THR A 103 11.29 -6.66 1.05
C THR A 103 11.41 -5.16 0.88
N LEU A 104 10.33 -4.46 1.23
CA LEU A 104 10.30 -3.01 1.16
C LEU A 104 10.55 -2.47 2.57
N ARG A 105 11.60 -1.68 2.72
CA ARG A 105 11.93 -1.00 3.97
C ARG A 105 11.82 0.49 3.77
N ILE A 106 11.04 1.15 4.62
CA ILE A 106 10.78 2.57 4.51
C ILE A 106 11.18 3.25 5.82
N HIS A 107 12.07 4.25 5.74
CA HIS A 107 12.41 5.05 6.91
C HIS A 107 11.17 5.83 7.37
N PRO A 108 10.90 5.91 8.68
CA PRO A 108 9.71 6.61 9.19
C PRO A 108 9.55 8.04 8.70
N ASP A 109 10.65 8.77 8.48
CA ASP A 109 10.60 10.15 8.02
C ASP A 109 9.92 10.31 6.65
N LYS A 110 9.94 9.25 5.82
CA LYS A 110 9.32 9.29 4.51
C LYS A 110 7.80 9.46 4.61
N PHE A 111 7.20 8.93 5.68
CA PHE A 111 5.77 9.09 5.91
C PHE A 111 5.37 10.51 6.33
N ASN A 112 6.35 11.34 6.73
CA ASN A 112 6.12 12.72 7.15
C ASN A 112 6.28 13.72 6.01
N ILE A 113 6.62 13.27 4.80
CA ILE A 113 6.72 14.15 3.64
C ILE A 113 5.33 14.70 3.32
N VAL A 114 5.23 16.02 3.13
CA VAL A 114 3.95 16.68 2.85
C VAL A 114 3.31 16.07 1.59
N ASP A 115 2.02 15.74 1.70
CA ASP A 115 1.22 15.17 0.61
C ASP A 115 1.74 13.85 0.05
N ILE A 116 2.52 13.08 0.84
CA ILE A 116 3.10 11.82 0.35
C ILE A 116 2.02 10.82 -0.07
N GLU A 117 0.88 10.79 0.59
CA GLU A 117 -0.20 9.88 0.23
C GLU A 117 -0.74 10.22 -1.15
N LYS A 118 -1.06 11.50 -1.38
CA LYS A 118 -1.59 11.96 -2.66
C LYS A 118 -0.56 11.82 -3.77
N SER A 119 0.67 12.30 -3.55
CA SER A 119 1.71 12.27 -4.58
C SER A 119 2.11 10.84 -4.95
N SER A 120 2.24 9.95 -3.97
CA SER A 120 2.57 8.55 -4.26
C SER A 120 1.44 7.83 -4.96
N TRP A 121 0.18 8.10 -4.59
CA TRP A 121 -0.97 7.53 -5.28
C TRP A 121 -1.01 7.95 -6.74
N GLU A 122 -0.89 9.25 -7.01
CA GLU A 122 -0.92 9.78 -8.38
C GLU A 122 0.22 9.20 -9.22
N THR A 123 1.44 9.12 -8.65
CA THR A 123 2.59 8.54 -9.36
C THR A 123 2.36 7.06 -9.69
N ALA A 124 1.88 6.29 -8.71
CA ALA A 124 1.63 4.85 -8.91
C ALA A 124 0.53 4.61 -9.96
N VAL A 125 -0.57 5.37 -9.88
CA VAL A 125 -1.70 5.24 -10.82
C VAL A 125 -1.29 5.68 -12.22
N ASN A 126 -0.57 6.79 -12.35
CA ASN A 126 -0.11 7.25 -13.66
C ASN A 126 0.73 6.19 -14.36
N LYS A 127 1.57 5.49 -13.63
CA LYS A 127 2.37 4.39 -14.21
C LYS A 127 1.48 3.24 -14.67
N VAL A 128 0.44 2.88 -13.90
CA VAL A 128 -0.54 1.87 -14.33
C VAL A 128 -1.20 2.26 -15.65
N LEU A 129 -1.54 3.54 -15.79
CA LEU A 129 -2.24 4.06 -16.96
C LEU A 129 -1.32 4.39 -18.14
N GLY A 130 -0.01 4.23 -17.98
CA GLY A 130 0.95 4.55 -19.03
C GLY A 130 1.19 6.04 -19.23
N LEU A 131 0.95 6.81 -18.19
CA LEU A 131 1.11 8.28 -18.25
C LEU A 131 2.47 8.74 -17.72
#